data_8c22394a9e4b07a92bb91f21259c8987
#
_entry.id   8c22394a9e4b07a92bb91f21259c8987
#
_cell.length_a   1.000
_cell.length_b   1.000
_cell.length_c   1.000
_cell.angle_alpha   90.00
_cell.angle_beta   90.00
_cell.angle_gamma   90.00
#
_symmetry.space_group_name_H-M   'P 1'
#
loop_
_entity.id
_entity.type
_entity.pdbx_description
1 polymer ?
#
loop_
_entity_poly.entity_id
_entity_poly.type
_entity_poly.pdbx_seq_one_letter_code
_entity_poly.pdbx_strand_id
1 'polypeptide(L)'
;MPELPEVETIVRGLARRVVGDTITSVWIGSRPQPLKSPAAAIVKALEGARIASVRRAGKHIVFELVREARAVRPRDSRRHASATIKTTSSDRTTAHWVVHLGMTGRMVVCEPGAEIAKHTHLIATLASGSELRFIDPRMFGKLSVHAVAFDPGGVEPLEVSEEDFVALFRGRKTPIKSALLNQKLVRGVGNIYADESLFRAGIRPRRRASTITRAQLEKLYHAVRDVLREAIALGGSSISDYVDADGEEGNFQLQHRAYGREGEPCLVCETPIRRIVLTGRSSHYCPKCQS
;
A
#
# COMPACT_ATOMS: atom_id res chain seq x y z
N MET A 1 6.58 1.26 9.49
CA MET A 1 6.28 1.49 8.04
C MET A 1 5.03 0.70 7.72
N PRO A 2 3.97 1.32 7.24
CA PRO A 2 2.79 0.60 6.80
C PRO A 2 3.14 -0.52 5.81
N GLU A 3 2.64 -1.72 6.06
CA GLU A 3 2.76 -2.90 5.21
C GLU A 3 1.42 -3.14 4.48
N LEU A 4 1.22 -4.29 3.87
CA LEU A 4 0.02 -4.57 3.08
C LEU A 4 -1.30 -4.35 3.83
N PRO A 5 -1.51 -4.86 5.07
CA PRO A 5 -2.76 -4.68 5.77
C PRO A 5 -3.09 -3.24 6.11
N GLU A 6 -2.10 -2.46 6.57
CA GLU A 6 -2.28 -1.04 6.89
C GLU A 6 -2.66 -0.24 5.64
N VAL A 7 -1.96 -0.49 4.52
CA VAL A 7 -2.26 0.19 3.25
C VAL A 7 -3.63 -0.21 2.71
N GLU A 8 -4.03 -1.48 2.86
CA GLU A 8 -5.36 -1.96 2.46
C GLU A 8 -6.47 -1.26 3.26
N THR A 9 -6.29 -1.13 4.58
CA THR A 9 -7.25 -0.44 5.45
C THR A 9 -7.42 1.02 5.04
N ILE A 10 -6.30 1.73 4.83
CA ILE A 10 -6.32 3.12 4.34
C ILE A 10 -7.04 3.21 2.99
N VAL A 11 -6.70 2.34 2.03
CA VAL A 11 -7.31 2.32 0.69
C VAL A 11 -8.83 2.15 0.78
N ARG A 12 -9.32 1.24 1.62
CA ARG A 12 -10.76 1.03 1.82
C ARG A 12 -11.45 2.26 2.42
N GLY A 13 -10.82 2.90 3.40
CA GLY A 13 -11.32 4.16 3.98
C GLY A 13 -11.38 5.29 2.95
N LEU A 14 -10.28 5.50 2.22
CA LEU A 14 -10.21 6.51 1.16
C LEU A 14 -11.23 6.25 0.03
N ALA A 15 -11.34 5.00 -0.42
CA ALA A 15 -12.25 4.65 -1.52
C ALA A 15 -13.72 5.02 -1.19
N ARG A 16 -14.16 4.80 0.04
CA ARG A 16 -15.51 5.19 0.49
C ARG A 16 -15.76 6.70 0.49
N ARG A 17 -14.70 7.50 0.67
CA ARG A 17 -14.82 8.96 0.89
C ARG A 17 -14.56 9.78 -0.35
N VAL A 18 -13.71 9.31 -1.28
CA VAL A 18 -13.21 10.16 -2.38
C VAL A 18 -13.48 9.63 -3.78
N VAL A 19 -13.92 8.36 -3.93
CA VAL A 19 -14.25 7.82 -5.26
C VAL A 19 -15.49 8.50 -5.83
N GLY A 20 -15.38 8.93 -7.09
CA GLY A 20 -16.42 9.69 -7.79
C GLY A 20 -16.24 11.20 -7.70
N ASP A 21 -15.47 11.69 -6.74
CA ASP A 21 -15.23 13.12 -6.55
C ASP A 21 -14.17 13.65 -7.54
N THR A 22 -14.17 14.98 -7.73
CA THR A 22 -13.25 15.67 -8.65
C THR A 22 -12.29 16.54 -7.86
N ILE A 23 -11.00 16.48 -8.19
CA ILE A 23 -9.98 17.31 -7.59
C ILE A 23 -10.04 18.71 -8.25
N THR A 24 -10.36 19.74 -7.49
CA THR A 24 -10.54 21.11 -7.99
C THR A 24 -9.26 21.93 -7.95
N SER A 25 -8.41 21.71 -6.93
CA SER A 25 -7.12 22.38 -6.80
C SER A 25 -6.12 21.50 -6.07
N VAL A 26 -4.83 21.79 -6.29
CA VAL A 26 -3.71 21.06 -5.65
C VAL A 26 -2.70 22.06 -5.10
N TRP A 27 -2.49 22.01 -3.80
CA TRP A 27 -1.38 22.71 -3.15
C TRP A 27 -0.25 21.74 -2.88
N ILE A 28 0.99 22.14 -3.17
CA ILE A 28 2.21 21.38 -2.87
C ILE A 28 3.10 22.23 -1.97
N GLY A 29 3.54 21.64 -0.86
CA GLY A 29 4.45 22.25 0.09
C GLY A 29 5.83 22.54 -0.50
N SER A 30 6.59 23.39 0.15
CA SER A 30 7.91 23.86 -0.31
C SER A 30 9.01 22.78 -0.29
N ARG A 31 8.77 21.65 0.37
CA ARG A 31 9.77 20.57 0.52
C ARG A 31 9.59 19.50 -0.58
N PRO A 32 10.55 19.34 -1.51
CA PRO A 32 10.41 18.45 -2.65
C PRO A 32 10.68 16.96 -2.36
N GLN A 33 11.23 16.61 -1.19
CA GLN A 33 11.71 15.25 -0.90
C GLN A 33 10.69 14.14 -1.14
N PRO A 34 9.39 14.28 -0.79
CA PRO A 34 8.40 13.25 -1.09
C PRO A 34 8.06 13.13 -2.57
N LEU A 35 8.32 14.15 -3.39
CA LEU A 35 7.92 14.15 -4.80
C LEU A 35 8.88 13.28 -5.63
N LYS A 36 8.32 12.33 -6.39
CA LYS A 36 9.05 11.48 -7.37
C LYS A 36 8.67 11.82 -8.81
N SER A 37 7.70 12.67 -8.99
CA SER A 37 7.40 13.39 -10.24
C SER A 37 7.54 14.89 -10.00
N PRO A 38 7.83 15.70 -11.02
CA PRO A 38 7.86 17.16 -10.90
C PRO A 38 6.53 17.70 -10.34
N ALA A 39 6.59 18.70 -9.46
CA ALA A 39 5.39 19.29 -8.83
C ALA A 39 4.36 19.71 -9.89
N ALA A 40 4.79 20.39 -10.96
CA ALA A 40 3.90 20.79 -12.05
C ALA A 40 3.23 19.61 -12.76
N ALA A 41 3.92 18.45 -12.87
CA ALA A 41 3.33 17.24 -13.45
C ALA A 41 2.26 16.64 -12.53
N ILE A 42 2.49 16.66 -11.20
CA ILE A 42 1.51 16.21 -10.22
C ILE A 42 0.27 17.12 -10.29
N VAL A 43 0.44 18.44 -10.19
CA VAL A 43 -0.66 19.40 -10.28
C VAL A 43 -1.45 19.19 -11.58
N LYS A 44 -0.75 19.14 -12.73
CA LYS A 44 -1.37 18.91 -14.02
C LYS A 44 -2.14 17.61 -14.10
N ALA A 45 -1.69 16.54 -13.47
CA ALA A 45 -2.37 15.24 -13.50
C ALA A 45 -3.60 15.20 -12.59
N LEU A 46 -3.55 15.89 -11.45
CA LEU A 46 -4.60 15.83 -10.44
C LEU A 46 -5.71 16.87 -10.67
N GLU A 47 -5.38 18.16 -10.90
CA GLU A 47 -6.40 19.21 -11.04
C GLU A 47 -7.36 18.96 -12.20
N GLY A 48 -8.66 19.02 -11.92
CA GLY A 48 -9.73 18.76 -12.87
C GLY A 48 -9.95 17.28 -13.16
N ALA A 49 -9.23 16.37 -12.48
CA ALA A 49 -9.43 14.93 -12.65
C ALA A 49 -10.47 14.40 -11.65
N ARG A 50 -11.32 13.47 -12.11
CA ARG A 50 -12.22 12.70 -11.26
C ARG A 50 -11.49 11.45 -10.76
N ILE A 51 -11.61 11.14 -9.49
CA ILE A 51 -11.10 9.92 -8.88
C ILE A 51 -12.02 8.76 -9.27
N ALA A 52 -11.59 7.91 -10.19
CA ALA A 52 -12.39 6.79 -10.67
C ALA A 52 -12.31 5.59 -9.73
N SER A 53 -11.15 5.34 -9.16
CA SER A 53 -10.94 4.27 -8.18
C SER A 53 -9.75 4.58 -7.26
N VAL A 54 -9.75 3.93 -6.09
CA VAL A 54 -8.58 3.87 -5.20
C VAL A 54 -8.30 2.40 -4.92
N ARG A 55 -7.09 1.95 -5.23
CA ARG A 55 -6.68 0.56 -5.04
C ARG A 55 -5.32 0.45 -4.38
N ARG A 56 -5.02 -0.70 -3.82
CA ARG A 56 -3.69 -1.03 -3.32
C ARG A 56 -2.87 -1.77 -4.39
N ALA A 57 -1.56 -1.47 -4.42
CA ALA A 57 -0.58 -2.25 -5.16
C ALA A 57 0.64 -2.49 -4.25
N GLY A 58 0.71 -3.66 -3.61
CA GLY A 58 1.70 -3.94 -2.56
C GLY A 58 1.57 -2.94 -1.40
N LYS A 59 2.58 -2.09 -1.20
CA LYS A 59 2.61 -1.03 -0.16
C LYS A 59 2.28 0.36 -0.71
N HIS A 60 1.67 0.44 -1.89
CA HIS A 60 1.30 1.69 -2.54
C HIS A 60 -0.22 1.86 -2.58
N ILE A 61 -0.67 3.09 -2.39
CA ILE A 61 -2.02 3.56 -2.70
C ILE A 61 -1.99 4.08 -4.13
N VAL A 62 -2.92 3.64 -4.96
CA VAL A 62 -3.02 4.05 -6.36
C VAL A 62 -4.40 4.64 -6.60
N PHE A 63 -4.45 5.92 -6.91
CA PHE A 63 -5.64 6.61 -7.37
C PHE A 63 -5.68 6.56 -8.89
N GLU A 64 -6.74 6.03 -9.45
CA GLU A 64 -7.01 6.09 -10.88
C GLU A 64 -7.78 7.39 -11.17
N LEU A 65 -7.18 8.23 -11.98
CA LEU A 65 -7.71 9.55 -12.30
C LEU A 65 -8.18 9.57 -13.74
N VAL A 66 -9.38 10.10 -13.96
CA VAL A 66 -9.98 10.19 -15.29
C VAL A 66 -10.36 11.63 -15.57
N ARG A 67 -9.99 12.13 -16.74
CA ARG A 67 -10.48 13.40 -17.29
C ARG A 67 -11.33 13.13 -18.51
N GLU A 68 -12.46 13.78 -18.55
CA GLU A 68 -13.23 13.87 -19.79
C GLU A 68 -12.60 14.98 -20.65
N ALA A 69 -12.37 14.69 -21.93
CA ALA A 69 -11.93 15.73 -22.86
C ALA A 69 -13.00 16.83 -22.88
N ARG A 70 -12.61 18.05 -22.61
CA ARG A 70 -13.49 19.20 -22.78
C ARG A 70 -13.99 19.18 -24.20
N ALA A 71 -15.29 19.00 -24.41
CA ALA A 71 -15.91 19.20 -25.70
C ALA A 71 -15.57 20.61 -26.19
N VAL A 72 -14.69 20.70 -27.16
CA VAL A 72 -14.42 21.96 -27.84
C VAL A 72 -15.70 22.33 -28.56
N ARG A 73 -16.48 23.28 -28.03
CA ARG A 73 -17.60 23.84 -28.77
C ARG A 73 -17.04 24.41 -30.07
N PRO A 74 -17.50 23.96 -31.26
CA PRO A 74 -17.10 24.60 -32.50
C PRO A 74 -17.48 26.08 -32.42
N ARG A 75 -16.52 26.96 -32.66
CA ARG A 75 -16.83 28.36 -32.91
C ARG A 75 -17.74 28.42 -34.12
N ASP A 76 -18.88 29.06 -33.91
CA ASP A 76 -19.93 29.35 -34.86
C ASP A 76 -19.39 29.61 -36.28
N SER A 77 -19.75 28.78 -37.24
CA SER A 77 -19.79 29.13 -38.64
C SER A 77 -21.10 28.59 -39.20
N ARG A 78 -22.02 29.49 -39.43
CA ARG A 78 -23.29 29.30 -40.08
C ARG A 78 -23.10 28.50 -41.38
N ARG A 79 -23.68 27.26 -41.43
CA ARG A 79 -24.29 26.71 -42.65
C ARG A 79 -24.96 25.35 -42.32
N HIS A 80 -26.19 25.19 -42.80
CA HIS A 80 -27.00 24.00 -42.70
C HIS A 80 -26.30 22.77 -43.29
N ALA A 81 -26.21 21.71 -42.53
CA ALA A 81 -26.27 20.34 -43.03
C ALA A 81 -26.60 19.41 -41.84
N SER A 82 -27.65 18.63 -41.99
CA SER A 82 -28.03 17.54 -41.10
C SER A 82 -26.88 16.53 -41.05
N ALA A 83 -26.14 16.52 -39.98
CA ALA A 83 -25.10 15.52 -39.73
C ALA A 83 -25.49 14.73 -38.48
N THR A 84 -25.79 13.49 -38.69
CA THR A 84 -25.90 12.46 -37.65
C THR A 84 -24.67 12.51 -36.76
N ILE A 85 -24.83 12.95 -35.52
CA ILE A 85 -23.75 12.98 -34.54
C ILE A 85 -23.41 11.53 -34.19
N LYS A 86 -22.41 10.96 -34.85
CA LYS A 86 -21.71 9.80 -34.32
C LYS A 86 -21.00 10.26 -33.07
N THR A 87 -21.48 9.87 -31.91
CA THR A 87 -20.73 9.95 -30.64
C THR A 87 -19.48 9.08 -30.78
N THR A 88 -18.40 9.68 -31.24
CA THR A 88 -17.08 9.08 -31.14
C THR A 88 -16.72 8.96 -29.65
N SER A 89 -16.22 7.79 -29.25
CA SER A 89 -15.69 7.50 -27.91
C SER A 89 -14.93 8.70 -27.37
N SER A 90 -15.40 9.28 -26.25
CA SER A 90 -14.72 10.38 -25.58
C SER A 90 -13.27 10.01 -25.31
N ASP A 91 -12.34 10.83 -25.76
CA ASP A 91 -10.92 10.74 -25.41
C ASP A 91 -10.79 10.90 -23.88
N ARG A 92 -10.87 9.79 -23.14
CA ARG A 92 -10.62 9.75 -21.71
C ARG A 92 -9.12 9.67 -21.48
N THR A 93 -8.55 10.69 -20.87
CA THR A 93 -7.16 10.63 -20.41
C THR A 93 -7.16 10.01 -19.01
N THR A 94 -6.49 8.87 -18.87
CA THR A 94 -6.29 8.20 -17.58
C THR A 94 -4.89 8.50 -17.06
N ALA A 95 -4.79 8.83 -15.77
CA ALA A 95 -3.53 8.95 -15.06
C ALA A 95 -3.62 8.19 -13.72
N HIS A 96 -2.48 7.77 -13.20
CA HIS A 96 -2.40 7.08 -11.92
C HIS A 96 -1.58 7.93 -10.96
N TRP A 97 -2.19 8.39 -9.87
CA TRP A 97 -1.47 9.01 -8.78
C TRP A 97 -1.09 7.94 -7.76
N VAL A 98 0.20 7.78 -7.54
CA VAL A 98 0.76 6.71 -6.70
C VAL A 98 1.37 7.32 -5.46
N VAL A 99 0.94 6.82 -4.30
CA VAL A 99 1.40 7.23 -2.98
C VAL A 99 2.03 6.05 -2.26
N HIS A 100 3.28 6.21 -1.81
CA HIS A 100 3.92 5.32 -0.87
C HIS A 100 4.11 6.05 0.46
N LEU A 101 3.58 5.52 1.54
CA LEU A 101 3.52 6.22 2.83
C LEU A 101 4.88 6.35 3.54
N GLY A 102 5.90 5.60 3.11
CA GLY A 102 7.18 5.55 3.82
C GLY A 102 7.03 4.93 5.20
N MET A 103 7.54 5.60 6.23
CA MET A 103 7.46 5.12 7.63
C MET A 103 6.40 5.85 8.46
N THR A 104 6.20 7.12 8.20
CA THR A 104 5.36 8.04 8.98
C THR A 104 4.34 8.81 8.13
N GLY A 105 4.32 8.53 6.83
CA GLY A 105 3.37 9.15 5.92
C GLY A 105 1.94 8.73 6.20
N ARG A 106 1.03 9.70 6.15
CA ARG A 106 -0.41 9.52 6.31
C ARG A 106 -1.12 10.12 5.10
N MET A 107 -2.20 9.46 4.70
CA MET A 107 -3.11 9.96 3.68
C MET A 107 -4.48 10.07 4.33
N VAL A 108 -4.92 11.29 4.57
CA VAL A 108 -6.14 11.56 5.37
C VAL A 108 -7.10 12.44 4.58
N VAL A 109 -8.39 12.26 4.85
CA VAL A 109 -9.45 13.14 4.33
C VAL A 109 -9.88 14.06 5.45
N CYS A 110 -9.73 15.36 5.23
CA CYS A 110 -10.07 16.41 6.20
C CYS A 110 -11.30 17.20 5.73
N GLU A 111 -12.07 17.70 6.70
CA GLU A 111 -13.17 18.62 6.45
C GLU A 111 -12.65 19.98 5.97
N PRO A 112 -13.48 20.76 5.26
CA PRO A 112 -13.13 22.11 4.82
C PRO A 112 -12.72 23.01 5.98
N GLY A 113 -11.58 23.70 5.84
CA GLY A 113 -11.09 24.63 6.87
C GLY A 113 -10.43 23.96 8.08
N ALA A 114 -10.26 22.65 8.10
CA ALA A 114 -9.47 21.98 9.13
C ALA A 114 -8.05 22.52 9.17
N GLU A 115 -7.47 22.69 10.37
CA GLU A 115 -6.11 23.18 10.55
C GLU A 115 -5.11 22.34 9.72
N ILE A 116 -4.19 23.04 9.05
CA ILE A 116 -3.15 22.40 8.26
C ILE A 116 -2.06 21.88 9.20
N ALA A 117 -1.99 20.55 9.33
CA ALA A 117 -1.00 19.91 10.18
C ALA A 117 0.44 20.23 9.70
N LYS A 118 1.33 20.36 10.68
CA LYS A 118 2.78 20.46 10.39
C LYS A 118 3.21 19.25 9.56
N HIS A 119 4.11 19.48 8.60
CA HIS A 119 4.60 18.43 7.67
C HIS A 119 3.57 17.94 6.64
N THR A 120 2.54 18.74 6.33
CA THR A 120 1.69 18.55 5.16
C THR A 120 2.49 18.89 3.90
N HIS A 121 2.55 17.97 2.95
CA HIS A 121 3.34 18.10 1.72
C HIS A 121 2.48 18.23 0.46
N LEU A 122 1.23 17.77 0.51
CA LEU A 122 0.27 17.92 -0.56
C LEU A 122 -1.15 18.03 0.01
N ILE A 123 -1.94 18.94 -0.55
CA ILE A 123 -3.38 19.06 -0.33
C ILE A 123 -4.06 19.01 -1.69
N ALA A 124 -4.99 18.09 -1.89
CA ALA A 124 -5.88 18.04 -3.03
C ALA A 124 -7.29 18.39 -2.55
N THR A 125 -7.81 19.55 -2.94
CA THR A 125 -9.18 19.98 -2.61
C THR A 125 -10.16 19.30 -3.55
N LEU A 126 -11.22 18.74 -3.01
CA LEU A 126 -12.25 18.00 -3.74
C LEU A 126 -13.46 18.90 -4.03
N ALA A 127 -14.25 18.56 -5.04
CA ALA A 127 -15.46 19.30 -5.37
C ALA A 127 -16.53 19.24 -4.27
N SER A 128 -16.54 18.20 -3.45
CA SER A 128 -17.34 18.11 -2.22
C SER A 128 -16.95 19.14 -1.15
N GLY A 129 -15.78 19.79 -1.28
CA GLY A 129 -15.20 20.72 -0.30
C GLY A 129 -14.18 20.03 0.62
N SER A 130 -14.20 18.72 0.79
CA SER A 130 -13.21 17.99 1.59
C SER A 130 -11.80 18.11 0.99
N GLU A 131 -10.80 17.82 1.80
CA GLU A 131 -9.40 17.87 1.37
C GLU A 131 -8.73 16.51 1.60
N LEU A 132 -8.04 16.02 0.57
CA LEU A 132 -7.17 14.86 0.67
C LEU A 132 -5.74 15.33 0.92
N ARG A 133 -5.20 15.04 2.11
CA ARG A 133 -3.90 15.56 2.56
C ARG A 133 -2.87 14.44 2.71
N PHE A 134 -1.65 14.71 2.21
CA PHE A 134 -0.49 13.88 2.49
C PHE A 134 0.41 14.55 3.52
N ILE A 135 0.59 13.88 4.67
CA ILE A 135 1.36 14.38 5.82
C ILE A 135 2.49 13.39 6.10
N ASP A 136 3.75 13.83 6.17
CA ASP A 136 4.88 12.95 6.46
C ASP A 136 6.02 13.67 7.19
N PRO A 137 6.12 13.55 8.52
CA PRO A 137 7.16 14.19 9.31
C PRO A 137 8.58 13.81 8.88
N ARG A 138 8.80 12.56 8.46
CA ARG A 138 10.14 12.04 8.11
C ARG A 138 10.47 12.15 6.62
N MET A 139 9.53 12.52 5.78
CA MET A 139 9.69 12.70 4.33
C MET A 139 10.22 11.45 3.59
N PHE A 140 9.92 10.25 4.06
CA PHE A 140 10.27 8.97 3.42
C PHE A 140 9.19 8.49 2.46
N GLY A 141 8.04 9.12 2.51
CA GLY A 141 6.95 8.88 1.58
C GLY A 141 7.30 9.29 0.16
N LYS A 142 6.53 8.80 -0.80
CA LYS A 142 6.76 9.08 -2.22
C LYS A 142 5.45 9.36 -2.91
N LEU A 143 5.41 10.44 -3.66
CA LEU A 143 4.28 10.87 -4.49
C LEU A 143 4.72 10.90 -5.96
N SER A 144 4.04 10.17 -6.82
CA SER A 144 4.33 10.15 -8.25
C SER A 144 3.06 10.05 -9.08
N VAL A 145 3.14 10.47 -10.34
CA VAL A 145 2.07 10.32 -11.33
C VAL A 145 2.58 9.55 -12.54
N HIS A 146 1.73 8.68 -13.08
CA HIS A 146 2.04 7.79 -14.19
C HIS A 146 0.92 7.85 -15.22
N ALA A 147 1.28 7.86 -16.51
CA ALA A 147 0.30 7.80 -17.61
C ALA A 147 -0.18 6.36 -17.90
N VAL A 148 0.57 5.37 -17.44
CA VAL A 148 0.25 3.95 -17.60
C VAL A 148 -0.08 3.32 -16.25
N ALA A 149 -0.75 2.18 -16.27
CA ALA A 149 -1.10 1.44 -15.05
C ALA A 149 0.15 1.14 -14.22
N PHE A 150 0.08 1.47 -12.92
CA PHE A 150 1.18 1.25 -12.00
C PHE A 150 1.22 -0.19 -11.52
N ASP A 151 2.37 -0.84 -11.71
CA ASP A 151 2.69 -2.16 -11.15
C ASP A 151 4.06 -2.10 -10.45
N PRO A 152 4.14 -2.33 -9.13
CA PRO A 152 5.42 -2.37 -8.41
C PRO A 152 6.23 -3.64 -8.66
N GLY A 153 5.68 -4.59 -9.41
CA GLY A 153 6.21 -5.94 -9.59
C GLY A 153 5.97 -6.84 -8.36
N GLY A 154 6.44 -8.09 -8.46
CA GLY A 154 6.19 -9.13 -7.45
C GLY A 154 4.74 -9.64 -7.45
N VAL A 155 4.51 -10.81 -6.84
CA VAL A 155 3.17 -11.36 -6.74
C VAL A 155 2.38 -10.75 -5.59
N GLU A 156 1.07 -10.65 -5.77
CA GLU A 156 0.12 -10.26 -4.71
C GLU A 156 -0.18 -11.48 -3.83
N PRO A 157 0.22 -11.50 -2.55
CA PRO A 157 0.13 -12.69 -1.72
C PRO A 157 -1.30 -13.19 -1.47
N LEU A 158 -2.29 -12.30 -1.59
CA LEU A 158 -3.70 -12.66 -1.40
C LEU A 158 -4.35 -13.22 -2.68
N GLU A 159 -3.72 -13.06 -3.85
CA GLU A 159 -4.27 -13.44 -5.16
C GLU A 159 -3.49 -14.58 -5.82
N VAL A 160 -2.17 -14.65 -5.58
CA VAL A 160 -1.27 -15.64 -6.19
C VAL A 160 -1.73 -17.07 -5.89
N SER A 161 -1.57 -17.99 -6.85
CA SER A 161 -1.81 -19.42 -6.64
C SER A 161 -0.78 -20.00 -5.67
N GLU A 162 -1.13 -21.10 -5.01
CA GLU A 162 -0.20 -21.83 -4.14
C GLU A 162 1.03 -22.32 -4.91
N GLU A 163 0.81 -22.82 -6.12
CA GLU A 163 1.89 -23.36 -6.97
C GLU A 163 2.87 -22.24 -7.36
N ASP A 164 2.37 -21.09 -7.81
CA ASP A 164 3.21 -19.96 -8.17
C ASP A 164 3.95 -19.40 -6.96
N PHE A 165 3.29 -19.30 -5.80
CA PHE A 165 3.94 -18.88 -4.56
C PHE A 165 5.09 -19.82 -4.18
N VAL A 166 4.89 -21.13 -4.20
CA VAL A 166 5.92 -22.13 -3.91
C VAL A 166 7.09 -22.01 -4.90
N ALA A 167 6.79 -21.79 -6.18
CA ALA A 167 7.81 -21.63 -7.22
C ALA A 167 8.74 -20.44 -6.98
N LEU A 168 8.27 -19.36 -6.33
CA LEU A 168 9.10 -18.20 -6.02
C LEU A 168 10.34 -18.52 -5.19
N PHE A 169 10.28 -19.53 -4.36
CA PHE A 169 11.36 -19.87 -3.41
C PHE A 169 12.30 -20.96 -3.90
N ARG A 170 11.95 -21.63 -5.00
CA ARG A 170 12.74 -22.73 -5.56
C ARG A 170 14.16 -22.27 -5.90
N GLY A 171 15.17 -23.02 -5.45
CA GLY A 171 16.59 -22.77 -5.73
C GLY A 171 17.20 -21.54 -5.05
N ARG A 172 16.44 -20.75 -4.27
CA ARG A 172 16.95 -19.52 -3.65
C ARG A 172 17.83 -19.83 -2.44
N LYS A 173 19.06 -19.31 -2.46
CA LYS A 173 20.05 -19.51 -1.38
C LYS A 173 19.90 -18.48 -0.25
N THR A 174 19.08 -17.44 -0.42
CA THR A 174 18.82 -16.42 0.61
C THR A 174 17.98 -16.98 1.76
N PRO A 175 18.07 -16.41 2.98
CA PRO A 175 17.15 -16.73 4.07
C PRO A 175 15.69 -16.56 3.63
N ILE A 176 14.80 -17.44 4.10
CA ILE A 176 13.38 -17.40 3.71
C ILE A 176 12.71 -16.08 4.08
N LYS A 177 13.03 -15.52 5.27
CA LYS A 177 12.50 -14.21 5.64
C LYS A 177 12.96 -13.12 4.69
N SER A 178 14.23 -13.11 4.28
CA SER A 178 14.74 -12.14 3.32
C SER A 178 14.07 -12.26 1.95
N ALA A 179 13.71 -13.49 1.55
CA ALA A 179 12.95 -13.73 0.33
C ALA A 179 11.51 -13.20 0.43
N LEU A 180 10.82 -13.41 1.57
CA LEU A 180 9.49 -12.85 1.83
C LEU A 180 9.48 -11.31 1.85
N LEU A 181 10.55 -10.69 2.35
CA LEU A 181 10.68 -9.23 2.39
C LEU A 181 11.02 -8.60 1.04
N ASN A 182 11.41 -9.42 0.05
CA ASN A 182 11.74 -8.92 -1.28
C ASN A 182 10.46 -8.56 -2.06
N GLN A 183 10.19 -7.28 -2.16
CA GLN A 183 8.99 -6.75 -2.82
C GLN A 183 8.88 -7.11 -4.31
N LYS A 184 9.99 -7.53 -4.96
CA LYS A 184 9.99 -8.06 -6.33
C LYS A 184 9.58 -9.54 -6.40
N LEU A 185 9.49 -10.22 -5.25
CA LEU A 185 8.98 -11.59 -5.17
C LEU A 185 7.56 -11.59 -4.61
N VAL A 186 7.38 -11.11 -3.37
CA VAL A 186 6.09 -11.04 -2.69
C VAL A 186 5.88 -9.58 -2.27
N ARG A 187 5.01 -8.88 -2.99
CA ARG A 187 4.74 -7.48 -2.68
C ARG A 187 3.87 -7.31 -1.44
N GLY A 188 4.10 -6.26 -0.69
CA GLY A 188 3.28 -5.90 0.47
C GLY A 188 3.72 -6.53 1.79
N VAL A 189 4.29 -7.72 1.80
CA VAL A 189 4.80 -8.34 3.03
C VAL A 189 5.99 -7.55 3.57
N GLY A 190 5.98 -7.27 4.87
CA GLY A 190 7.06 -6.61 5.55
C GLY A 190 7.47 -7.35 6.82
N ASN A 191 8.14 -6.66 7.74
CA ASN A 191 8.85 -7.29 8.84
C ASN A 191 7.92 -7.97 9.85
N ILE A 192 6.78 -7.35 10.14
CA ILE A 192 5.77 -7.87 11.07
C ILE A 192 5.20 -9.16 10.52
N TYR A 193 4.62 -9.07 9.33
CA TYR A 193 3.87 -10.17 8.73
C TYR A 193 4.76 -11.32 8.26
N ALA A 194 6.04 -11.05 7.95
CA ALA A 194 7.01 -12.12 7.69
C ALA A 194 7.32 -12.94 8.96
N ASP A 195 7.55 -12.29 10.12
CA ASP A 195 7.80 -13.01 11.38
C ASP A 195 6.58 -13.81 11.81
N GLU A 196 5.39 -13.22 11.78
CA GLU A 196 4.14 -13.88 12.17
C GLU A 196 3.81 -15.07 11.26
N SER A 197 3.99 -14.93 9.95
CA SER A 197 3.75 -16.01 8.99
C SER A 197 4.74 -17.17 9.18
N LEU A 198 6.03 -16.86 9.37
CA LEU A 198 7.06 -17.87 9.61
C LEU A 198 6.85 -18.58 10.94
N PHE A 199 6.39 -17.86 11.98
CA PHE A 199 6.02 -18.48 13.24
C PHE A 199 4.88 -19.50 13.07
N ARG A 200 3.79 -19.11 12.39
CA ARG A 200 2.64 -20.00 12.14
C ARG A 200 3.01 -21.19 11.25
N ALA A 201 3.91 -20.98 10.29
CA ALA A 201 4.41 -22.06 9.44
C ALA A 201 5.41 -23.00 10.14
N GLY A 202 5.95 -22.61 11.32
CA GLY A 202 6.97 -23.38 12.04
C GLY A 202 8.35 -23.33 11.38
N ILE A 203 8.67 -22.27 10.62
CA ILE A 203 9.90 -22.17 9.84
C ILE A 203 10.82 -21.11 10.45
N ARG A 204 12.09 -21.46 10.71
CA ARG A 204 13.08 -20.47 11.18
C ARG A 204 13.38 -19.42 10.13
N PRO A 205 13.40 -18.11 10.47
CA PRO A 205 13.58 -17.04 9.53
C PRO A 205 14.91 -17.08 8.76
N ARG A 206 15.98 -17.67 9.35
CA ARG A 206 17.31 -17.79 8.73
C ARG A 206 17.50 -18.99 7.81
N ARG A 207 16.56 -19.93 7.76
CA ARG A 207 16.67 -21.08 6.85
C ARG A 207 16.77 -20.61 5.40
N ARG A 208 17.64 -21.25 4.62
CA ARG A 208 17.72 -20.97 3.17
C ARG A 208 16.43 -21.40 2.51
N ALA A 209 15.85 -20.56 1.67
CA ALA A 209 14.59 -20.86 0.99
C ALA A 209 14.66 -22.17 0.18
N SER A 210 15.81 -22.47 -0.43
CA SER A 210 16.05 -23.71 -1.19
C SER A 210 16.05 -24.99 -0.35
N THR A 211 16.15 -24.90 0.98
CA THR A 211 16.14 -26.08 1.88
C THR A 211 14.77 -26.34 2.48
N ILE A 212 13.78 -25.54 2.18
CA ILE A 212 12.42 -25.67 2.67
C ILE A 212 11.67 -26.61 1.74
N THR A 213 11.05 -27.63 2.29
CA THR A 213 10.29 -28.61 1.49
C THR A 213 9.04 -27.98 0.88
N ARG A 214 8.51 -28.60 -0.17
CA ARG A 214 7.26 -28.15 -0.80
C ARG A 214 6.13 -28.05 0.22
N ALA A 215 5.91 -29.08 1.03
CA ALA A 215 4.88 -29.08 2.08
C ALA A 215 5.04 -27.93 3.12
N GLN A 216 6.29 -27.58 3.45
CA GLN A 216 6.56 -26.44 4.32
C GLN A 216 6.26 -25.10 3.62
N LEU A 217 6.51 -24.97 2.31
CA LEU A 217 6.17 -23.76 1.54
C LEU A 217 4.67 -23.62 1.35
N GLU A 218 3.94 -24.71 1.14
CA GLU A 218 2.47 -24.74 1.11
C GLU A 218 1.90 -24.27 2.46
N LYS A 219 2.43 -24.80 3.57
CA LYS A 219 2.05 -24.30 4.91
C LYS A 219 2.38 -22.81 5.10
N LEU A 220 3.51 -22.33 4.56
CA LEU A 220 3.86 -20.92 4.61
C LEU A 220 2.90 -20.06 3.77
N TYR A 221 2.50 -20.53 2.60
CA TYR A 221 1.50 -19.87 1.75
C TYR A 221 0.20 -19.61 2.52
N HIS A 222 -0.37 -20.64 3.14
CA HIS A 222 -1.57 -20.49 3.95
C HIS A 222 -1.34 -19.54 5.13
N ALA A 223 -0.23 -19.71 5.87
CA ALA A 223 0.11 -18.84 6.99
C ALA A 223 0.23 -17.36 6.60
N VAL A 224 0.84 -17.03 5.45
CA VAL A 224 0.94 -15.66 4.94
C VAL A 224 -0.46 -15.08 4.68
N ARG A 225 -1.33 -15.82 4.01
CA ARG A 225 -2.68 -15.37 3.65
C ARG A 225 -3.56 -15.17 4.88
N ASP A 226 -3.49 -16.10 5.84
CA ASP A 226 -4.29 -16.03 7.06
C ASP A 226 -3.87 -14.85 7.94
N VAL A 227 -2.56 -14.68 8.16
CA VAL A 227 -2.01 -13.54 8.91
C VAL A 227 -2.43 -12.22 8.27
N LEU A 228 -2.29 -12.09 6.94
CA LEU A 228 -2.64 -10.85 6.25
C LEU A 228 -4.15 -10.57 6.30
N ARG A 229 -5.02 -11.58 6.15
CA ARG A 229 -6.48 -11.43 6.24
C ARG A 229 -6.93 -11.03 7.63
N GLU A 230 -6.40 -11.70 8.66
CA GLU A 230 -6.67 -11.36 10.06
C GLU A 230 -6.23 -9.91 10.36
N ALA A 231 -5.03 -9.53 9.90
CA ALA A 231 -4.53 -8.18 10.11
C ALA A 231 -5.40 -7.12 9.41
N ILE A 232 -5.85 -7.38 8.18
CA ILE A 232 -6.78 -6.49 7.46
C ILE A 232 -8.10 -6.37 8.23
N ALA A 233 -8.64 -7.49 8.74
CA ALA A 233 -9.89 -7.48 9.50
C ALA A 233 -9.80 -6.68 10.80
N LEU A 234 -8.59 -6.60 11.41
CA LEU A 234 -8.30 -5.84 12.62
C LEU A 234 -7.75 -4.43 12.36
N GLY A 235 -7.80 -3.95 11.12
CA GLY A 235 -7.35 -2.60 10.77
C GLY A 235 -5.82 -2.42 10.68
N GLY A 236 -5.03 -3.50 10.67
CA GLY A 236 -3.56 -3.47 10.66
C GLY A 236 -2.95 -3.38 12.06
N SER A 237 -1.65 -3.12 12.13
CA SER A 237 -0.85 -3.03 13.35
C SER A 237 -0.44 -1.59 13.65
N SER A 238 -0.95 -0.99 14.72
CA SER A 238 -0.51 0.32 15.22
C SER A 238 0.62 0.15 16.25
N ILE A 239 1.86 0.06 15.76
CA ILE A 239 3.06 -0.07 16.63
C ILE A 239 3.70 1.29 16.89
N SER A 240 3.50 2.28 16.02
CA SER A 240 3.99 3.65 16.18
C SER A 240 2.94 4.65 15.71
N ASP A 241 3.18 5.36 14.64
CA ASP A 241 2.37 6.49 14.18
C ASP A 241 1.29 6.12 13.15
N TYR A 242 0.99 4.82 12.99
CA TYR A 242 -0.03 4.37 12.04
C TYR A 242 -1.43 4.64 12.58
N VAL A 243 -2.20 5.32 11.76
CA VAL A 243 -3.66 5.42 11.85
C VAL A 243 -4.25 5.22 10.45
N ASP A 244 -5.49 4.82 10.37
CA ASP A 244 -6.20 4.67 9.10
C ASP A 244 -6.65 6.01 8.49
N ALA A 245 -7.51 6.00 7.47
CA ALA A 245 -8.00 7.20 6.80
C ALA A 245 -8.94 8.05 7.68
N ASP A 246 -9.50 7.47 8.72
CA ASP A 246 -10.40 8.11 9.68
C ASP A 246 -9.67 8.52 10.97
N GLY A 247 -8.38 8.20 11.11
CA GLY A 247 -7.55 8.50 12.27
C GLY A 247 -7.59 7.42 13.35
N GLU A 248 -8.21 6.26 13.07
CA GLU A 248 -8.35 5.16 14.02
C GLU A 248 -7.13 4.23 14.03
N GLU A 249 -6.80 3.68 15.20
CA GLU A 249 -5.72 2.71 15.35
C GLU A 249 -6.17 1.29 14.98
N GLY A 250 -5.27 0.54 14.33
CA GLY A 250 -5.46 -0.90 14.13
C GLY A 250 -5.20 -1.69 15.43
N ASN A 251 -5.66 -2.94 15.48
CA ASN A 251 -5.61 -3.78 16.68
C ASN A 251 -4.82 -5.10 16.48
N PHE A 252 -4.21 -5.33 15.32
CA PHE A 252 -3.50 -6.57 15.07
C PHE A 252 -2.24 -6.76 15.96
N GLN A 253 -1.65 -5.67 16.49
CA GLN A 253 -0.52 -5.76 17.43
C GLN A 253 -0.86 -6.59 18.68
N LEU A 254 -2.13 -6.66 19.07
CA LEU A 254 -2.60 -7.49 20.20
C LEU A 254 -2.59 -9.00 19.89
N GLN A 255 -2.44 -9.36 18.61
CA GLN A 255 -2.42 -10.75 18.12
C GLN A 255 -1.01 -11.24 17.77
N HIS A 256 0.04 -10.43 17.99
CA HIS A 256 1.39 -10.83 17.68
C HIS A 256 1.82 -12.05 18.52
N ARG A 257 2.35 -13.07 17.84
CA ARG A 257 2.85 -14.29 18.45
C ARG A 257 4.37 -14.36 18.55
N ALA A 258 5.07 -13.64 17.68
CA ALA A 258 6.53 -13.59 17.64
C ALA A 258 7.06 -12.16 17.55
N TYR A 259 6.51 -11.33 16.64
CA TYR A 259 7.04 -10.01 16.37
C TYR A 259 6.95 -9.09 17.60
N GLY A 260 8.10 -8.48 17.96
CA GLY A 260 8.20 -7.55 19.10
C GLY A 260 8.24 -8.20 20.47
N ARG A 261 8.18 -9.54 20.56
CA ARG A 261 8.05 -10.28 21.81
C ARG A 261 9.37 -10.94 22.28
N GLU A 262 10.52 -10.31 22.00
CA GLU A 262 11.82 -10.80 22.45
C GLU A 262 11.85 -11.00 23.97
N GLY A 263 12.25 -12.19 24.42
CA GLY A 263 12.32 -12.59 25.83
C GLY A 263 11.01 -13.05 26.44
N GLU A 264 9.87 -12.74 25.82
CA GLU A 264 8.58 -13.19 26.32
C GLU A 264 8.34 -14.69 26.03
N PRO A 265 7.52 -15.38 26.85
CA PRO A 265 7.18 -16.77 26.60
C PRO A 265 6.40 -16.95 25.29
N CYS A 266 6.77 -17.97 24.53
CA CYS A 266 6.03 -18.40 23.34
C CYS A 266 4.61 -18.85 23.75
N LEU A 267 3.58 -18.34 23.09
CA LEU A 267 2.19 -18.69 23.38
C LEU A 267 1.81 -20.16 23.11
N VAL A 268 2.73 -20.94 22.51
CA VAL A 268 2.49 -22.38 22.19
C VAL A 268 3.28 -23.29 23.11
N CYS A 269 4.53 -22.93 23.46
CA CYS A 269 5.44 -23.86 24.15
C CYS A 269 6.25 -23.21 25.28
N GLU A 270 5.92 -21.98 25.64
CA GLU A 270 6.51 -21.17 26.74
C GLU A 270 8.02 -20.86 26.61
N THR A 271 8.69 -21.46 25.62
CA THR A 271 10.11 -21.13 25.37
C THR A 271 10.24 -19.67 24.99
N PRO A 272 11.20 -18.91 25.57
CA PRO A 272 11.39 -17.49 25.28
C PRO A 272 11.61 -17.23 23.78
N ILE A 273 10.88 -16.26 23.23
CA ILE A 273 11.05 -15.76 21.87
C ILE A 273 12.47 -15.15 21.74
N ARG A 274 13.17 -15.54 20.68
CA ARG A 274 14.50 -15.00 20.36
C ARG A 274 14.41 -13.96 19.25
N ARG A 275 15.34 -13.00 19.31
CA ARG A 275 15.56 -12.00 18.27
C ARG A 275 16.94 -12.17 17.66
N ILE A 276 17.01 -12.10 16.34
CA ILE A 276 18.25 -12.02 15.56
C ILE A 276 18.15 -10.91 14.53
N VAL A 277 19.26 -10.49 13.94
CA VAL A 277 19.27 -9.54 12.82
C VAL A 277 19.59 -10.32 11.54
N LEU A 278 18.73 -10.23 10.54
CA LEU A 278 18.90 -10.80 9.21
C LEU A 278 18.83 -9.70 8.16
N THR A 279 19.90 -9.53 7.37
CA THR A 279 19.98 -8.51 6.31
C THR A 279 19.49 -7.12 6.76
N GLY A 280 19.95 -6.69 7.98
CA GLY A 280 19.60 -5.39 8.55
C GLY A 280 18.19 -5.29 9.14
N ARG A 281 17.44 -6.40 9.27
CA ARG A 281 16.09 -6.43 9.87
C ARG A 281 16.06 -7.32 11.11
N SER A 282 15.39 -6.84 12.17
CA SER A 282 15.06 -7.69 13.32
C SER A 282 14.18 -8.83 12.90
N SER A 283 14.37 -10.00 13.48
CA SER A 283 13.62 -11.22 13.20
C SER A 283 13.35 -11.93 14.52
N HIS A 284 12.08 -12.08 14.86
CA HIS A 284 11.63 -12.71 16.09
C HIS A 284 11.11 -14.12 15.81
N TYR A 285 11.46 -15.09 16.64
CA TYR A 285 11.06 -16.47 16.41
C TYR A 285 11.13 -17.30 17.70
N CYS A 286 10.34 -18.35 17.77
CA CYS A 286 10.45 -19.35 18.81
C CYS A 286 11.49 -20.43 18.41
N PRO A 287 12.57 -20.63 19.19
CA PRO A 287 13.61 -21.61 18.81
C PRO A 287 13.14 -23.08 18.93
N LYS A 288 12.04 -23.36 19.63
CA LYS A 288 11.46 -24.68 19.77
C LYS A 288 10.39 -24.97 18.72
N CYS A 289 9.45 -24.04 18.47
CA CYS A 289 8.36 -24.24 17.52
C CYS A 289 8.78 -24.11 16.06
N GLN A 290 9.89 -23.41 15.78
CA GLN A 290 10.36 -23.15 14.41
C GLN A 290 11.67 -23.91 14.15
N SER A 291 11.73 -24.70 13.09
CA SER A 291 12.88 -25.51 12.69
C SER A 291 13.48 -25.08 11.34
#